data_0cec7aa4c54c454a26294bbd15058a80
#
_entry.id   0cec7aa4c54c454a26294bbd15058a80
#
_cell.length_a   1.000
_cell.length_b   1.000
_cell.length_c   1.000
_cell.angle_alpha   90.00
_cell.angle_beta   90.00
_cell.angle_gamma   90.00
#
_symmetry.space_group_name_H-M   'P 1'
#
loop_
_entity.id
_entity.type
_entity.pdbx_description
1 polymer ?
#
loop_
_entity_poly.entity_id
_entity_poly.type
_entity_poly.pdbx_seq_one_letter_code
_entity_poly.pdbx_strand_id
1 'polypeptide(L)'
;FAYLMGVPSQDVHTAGQLLGTKLAVNEFVAYVDFTAAMKTMSPKAVTILSIALCGFANFSSVAIQVGGIGELAPSRRADLAKLGLKALVCGTLASYLSATLAGILM
;
A
#
# COMPACT_ATOMS: atom_id res chain seq x y z
N PHE A 1 7.45 -5.86 6.62
CA PHE A 1 6.67 -6.37 5.47
C PHE A 1 7.54 -6.56 4.24
N ALA A 2 8.35 -5.58 3.80
CA ALA A 2 9.18 -5.73 2.61
C ALA A 2 10.00 -7.03 2.60
N TYR A 3 10.68 -7.33 3.70
CA TYR A 3 11.42 -8.59 3.86
C TYR A 3 10.53 -9.83 3.75
N LEU A 4 9.36 -9.81 4.40
CA LEU A 4 8.41 -10.94 4.37
C LEU A 4 7.81 -11.19 2.97
N MET A 5 7.71 -10.17 2.15
CA MET A 5 7.27 -10.28 0.75
C MET A 5 8.36 -10.84 -0.18
N GLY A 6 9.58 -11.05 0.32
CA GLY A 6 10.69 -11.59 -0.46
C GLY A 6 11.49 -10.53 -1.21
N VAL A 7 11.40 -9.26 -0.80
CA VAL A 7 12.28 -8.20 -1.33
C VAL A 7 13.73 -8.52 -0.92
N PRO A 8 14.69 -8.48 -1.86
CA PRO A 8 16.10 -8.72 -1.57
C PRO A 8 16.63 -7.77 -0.49
N SER A 9 17.51 -8.27 0.39
CA SER A 9 17.99 -7.54 1.57
C SER A 9 18.55 -6.16 1.27
N GLN A 10 19.21 -5.99 0.14
CA GLN A 10 19.76 -4.72 -0.32
C GLN A 10 18.70 -3.65 -0.58
N ASP A 11 17.47 -4.06 -0.95
CA ASP A 11 16.38 -3.17 -1.33
C ASP A 11 15.34 -2.98 -0.22
N VAL A 12 15.43 -3.75 0.89
CA VAL A 12 14.43 -3.77 1.97
C VAL A 12 14.21 -2.39 2.58
N HIS A 13 15.27 -1.61 2.76
CA HIS A 13 15.16 -0.28 3.35
C HIS A 13 14.35 0.67 2.45
N THR A 14 14.74 0.77 1.18
CA THR A 14 14.02 1.60 0.18
C THR A 14 12.60 1.13 -0.01
N ALA A 15 12.39 -0.19 -0.10
CA ALA A 15 11.05 -0.78 -0.18
C ALA A 15 10.20 -0.40 1.04
N GLY A 16 10.77 -0.47 2.24
CA GLY A 16 10.08 -0.07 3.48
C GLY A 16 9.66 1.38 3.49
N GLN A 17 10.50 2.29 3.00
CA GLN A 17 10.17 3.71 2.87
C GLN A 17 9.00 3.92 1.89
N LEU A 18 9.02 3.30 0.71
CA LEU A 18 7.95 3.39 -0.28
C LEU A 18 6.62 2.86 0.23
N LEU A 19 6.63 1.71 0.92
CA LEU A 19 5.44 1.14 1.54
C LEU A 19 4.91 2.03 2.68
N GLY A 20 5.80 2.66 3.43
CA GLY A 20 5.45 3.65 4.46
C GLY A 20 4.80 4.89 3.85
N THR A 21 5.38 5.46 2.80
CA THR A 21 4.80 6.61 2.06
C THR A 21 3.42 6.25 1.51
N LYS A 22 3.27 5.07 0.90
CA LYS A 22 1.97 4.60 0.39
C LYS A 22 0.92 4.54 1.49
N LEU A 23 1.26 4.00 2.65
CA LEU A 23 0.32 3.84 3.76
C LEU A 23 -0.03 5.18 4.41
N ALA A 24 0.97 6.02 4.68
CA ALA A 24 0.81 7.28 5.42
C ALA A 24 0.19 8.39 4.55
N VAL A 25 0.57 8.47 3.30
CA VAL A 25 0.10 9.49 2.34
C VAL A 25 -0.89 8.86 1.36
N ASN A 26 -0.38 8.35 0.25
CA ASN A 26 -1.13 7.59 -0.75
C ASN A 26 -0.17 6.89 -1.73
N GLU A 27 -0.76 6.05 -2.58
CA GLU A 27 -0.02 5.30 -3.62
C GLU A 27 0.56 6.21 -4.71
N PHE A 28 -0.10 7.32 -5.04
CA PHE A 28 0.40 8.23 -6.09
C PHE A 28 1.77 8.79 -5.72
N VAL A 29 1.91 9.35 -4.52
CA VAL A 29 3.19 9.87 -4.02
C VAL A 29 4.24 8.76 -3.96
N ALA A 30 3.85 7.58 -3.46
CA ALA A 30 4.75 6.43 -3.40
C ALA A 30 5.24 5.99 -4.79
N TYR A 31 4.40 6.04 -5.82
CA TYR A 31 4.81 5.73 -7.20
C TYR A 31 5.75 6.80 -7.79
N VAL A 32 5.55 8.07 -7.48
CA VAL A 32 6.49 9.14 -7.89
C VAL A 32 7.88 8.85 -7.32
N ASP A 33 7.97 8.56 -6.03
CA ASP A 33 9.23 8.21 -5.38
C ASP A 33 9.81 6.90 -5.94
N PHE A 34 8.94 5.91 -6.22
CA PHE A 34 9.34 4.63 -6.79
C PHE A 34 9.96 4.76 -8.18
N THR A 35 9.48 5.68 -9.04
CA THR A 35 10.06 5.88 -10.38
C THR A 35 11.53 6.32 -10.33
N ALA A 36 11.93 7.03 -9.31
CA ALA A 36 13.32 7.39 -9.09
C ALA A 36 14.13 6.20 -8.51
N ALA A 37 13.55 5.54 -7.50
CA ALA A 37 14.22 4.45 -6.77
C ALA A 37 14.40 3.18 -7.62
N MET A 38 13.46 2.84 -8.50
CA MET A 38 13.48 1.60 -9.29
C MET A 38 14.71 1.47 -10.20
N LYS A 39 15.37 2.58 -10.53
CA LYS A 39 16.58 2.58 -11.38
C LYS A 39 17.77 1.89 -10.72
N THR A 40 17.82 1.84 -9.40
CA THR A 40 18.89 1.26 -8.61
C THR A 40 18.49 -0.04 -7.91
N MET A 41 17.23 -0.44 -8.00
CA MET A 41 16.68 -1.62 -7.33
C MET A 41 16.81 -2.87 -8.21
N SER A 42 16.86 -4.02 -7.56
CA SER A 42 16.83 -5.31 -8.25
C SER A 42 15.50 -5.53 -9.00
N PRO A 43 15.51 -6.27 -10.13
CA PRO A 43 14.29 -6.56 -10.89
C PRO A 43 13.20 -7.22 -10.05
N LYS A 44 13.58 -8.08 -9.11
CA LYS A 44 12.64 -8.73 -8.18
C LYS A 44 11.98 -7.72 -7.25
N ALA A 45 12.75 -6.80 -6.67
CA ALA A 45 12.21 -5.74 -5.82
C ALA A 45 11.26 -4.83 -6.60
N VAL A 46 11.62 -4.46 -7.84
CA VAL A 46 10.78 -3.65 -8.73
C VAL A 46 9.44 -4.34 -8.99
N THR A 47 9.44 -5.62 -9.31
CA THR A 47 8.20 -6.38 -9.57
C THR A 47 7.31 -6.45 -8.32
N ILE A 48 7.89 -6.81 -7.17
CA ILE A 48 7.14 -6.90 -5.90
C ILE A 48 6.53 -5.55 -5.55
N LEU A 49 7.31 -4.48 -5.63
CA LEU A 49 6.85 -3.14 -5.25
C LEU A 49 5.83 -2.56 -6.21
N SER A 50 5.97 -2.79 -7.53
CA SER A 50 4.97 -2.32 -8.49
C SER A 50 3.57 -2.87 -8.21
N ILE A 51 3.49 -4.08 -7.66
CA ILE A 51 2.21 -4.69 -7.25
C ILE A 51 1.82 -4.26 -5.83
N ALA A 52 2.76 -4.24 -4.88
CA ALA A 52 2.47 -3.87 -3.49
C ALA A 52 1.97 -2.42 -3.35
N LEU A 53 2.46 -1.51 -4.19
CA LEU A 53 2.03 -0.11 -4.21
C LEU A 53 0.67 0.09 -4.88
N CYS A 54 0.20 -0.84 -5.72
CA CYS A 54 -1.01 -0.68 -6.52
C CYS A 54 -2.32 -0.62 -5.70
N GLY A 55 -2.31 -1.12 -4.47
CA GLY A 55 -3.52 -1.15 -3.64
C GLY A 55 -3.89 0.23 -3.07
N PHE A 56 -5.16 0.61 -3.18
CA PHE A 56 -5.72 1.89 -2.71
C PHE A 56 -5.94 1.92 -1.18
N ALA A 57 -5.15 1.18 -0.41
CA ALA A 57 -5.25 1.09 1.04
C ALA A 57 -4.23 2.03 1.71
N ASN A 58 -4.72 3.21 2.13
CA ASN A 58 -3.96 4.24 2.83
C ASN A 58 -4.87 5.08 3.73
N PHE A 59 -4.30 5.88 4.64
CA PHE A 59 -5.08 6.70 5.56
C PHE A 59 -5.89 7.78 4.85
N SER A 60 -5.36 8.39 3.78
CA SER A 60 -6.10 9.38 2.98
C SER A 60 -7.36 8.79 2.38
N SER A 61 -7.28 7.57 1.84
CA SER A 61 -8.43 6.86 1.25
C SER A 61 -9.51 6.57 2.29
N VAL A 62 -9.13 6.17 3.51
CA VAL A 62 -10.09 5.99 4.61
C VAL A 62 -10.80 7.30 4.91
N ALA A 63 -10.06 8.41 5.03
CA ALA A 63 -10.64 9.72 5.31
C ALA A 63 -11.61 10.17 4.21
N ILE A 64 -11.24 9.99 2.93
CA ILE A 64 -12.09 10.30 1.77
C ILE A 64 -13.39 9.47 1.79
N GLN A 65 -13.28 8.17 2.06
CA GLN A 65 -14.45 7.27 2.10
C GLN A 65 -15.37 7.61 3.27
N VAL A 66 -14.82 7.86 4.46
CA VAL A 66 -15.61 8.25 5.63
C VAL A 66 -16.29 9.61 5.40
N GLY A 67 -15.59 10.57 4.81
CA GLY A 67 -16.15 11.88 4.45
C GLY A 67 -17.24 11.76 3.39
N GLY A 68 -16.93 11.16 2.24
CA GLY A 68 -17.86 11.07 1.11
C GLY A 68 -19.08 10.24 1.39
N ILE A 69 -18.92 8.99 1.86
CA ILE A 69 -20.05 8.11 2.19
C ILE A 69 -20.78 8.62 3.44
N GLY A 70 -20.05 9.22 4.39
CA GLY A 70 -20.65 9.80 5.60
C GLY A 70 -21.62 10.94 5.33
N GLU A 71 -21.47 11.69 4.24
CA GLU A 71 -22.45 12.70 3.81
C GLU A 71 -23.74 12.05 3.28
N LEU A 72 -23.62 10.90 2.62
CA LEU A 72 -24.79 10.15 2.10
C LEU A 72 -25.54 9.41 3.21
N ALA A 73 -24.85 9.02 4.26
CA ALA A 73 -25.41 8.28 5.40
C ALA A 73 -24.89 8.83 6.74
N PRO A 74 -25.30 10.04 7.16
CA PRO A 74 -24.75 10.70 8.35
C PRO A 74 -24.88 9.89 9.64
N SER A 75 -25.97 9.12 9.80
CA SER A 75 -26.22 8.25 10.96
C SER A 75 -25.23 7.06 11.06
N ARG A 76 -24.52 6.72 10.00
CA ARG A 76 -23.58 5.60 9.93
C ARG A 76 -22.12 6.03 9.89
N ARG A 77 -21.81 7.32 10.06
CA ARG A 77 -20.45 7.86 9.98
C ARG A 77 -19.48 7.20 10.98
N ALA A 78 -19.94 6.91 12.20
CA ALA A 78 -19.13 6.22 13.20
C ALA A 78 -18.80 4.78 12.80
N ASP A 79 -19.74 4.07 12.18
CA ASP A 79 -19.52 2.72 11.65
C ASP A 79 -18.52 2.74 10.50
N LEU A 80 -18.63 3.71 9.59
CA LEU A 80 -17.71 3.90 8.47
C LEU A 80 -16.28 4.13 8.96
N ALA A 81 -16.09 4.97 9.98
CA ALA A 81 -14.76 5.22 10.56
C ALA A 81 -14.16 3.94 11.18
N LYS A 82 -14.96 3.19 11.92
CA LYS A 82 -14.53 1.94 12.55
C LYS A 82 -14.21 0.83 11.52
N LEU A 83 -15.03 0.68 10.49
CA LEU A 83 -14.83 -0.28 9.41
C LEU A 83 -13.68 0.14 8.50
N GLY A 84 -13.49 1.43 8.26
CA GLY A 84 -12.43 1.97 7.41
C GLY A 84 -11.03 1.56 7.85
N LEU A 85 -10.76 1.58 9.17
CA LEU A 85 -9.47 1.12 9.70
C LEU A 85 -9.27 -0.39 9.50
N LYS A 86 -10.31 -1.19 9.67
CA LYS A 86 -10.25 -2.63 9.40
C LYS A 86 -10.03 -2.90 7.91
N ALA A 87 -10.76 -2.19 7.05
CA ALA A 87 -10.60 -2.27 5.59
C ALA A 87 -9.18 -1.87 5.15
N LEU A 88 -8.58 -0.85 5.78
CA LEU A 88 -7.21 -0.44 5.53
C LEU A 88 -6.23 -1.61 5.78
N VAL A 89 -6.34 -2.27 6.92
CA VAL A 89 -5.47 -3.42 7.25
C VAL A 89 -5.69 -4.57 6.26
N CYS A 90 -6.93 -4.95 6.02
CA CYS A 90 -7.26 -6.05 5.10
C CYS A 90 -6.81 -5.75 3.66
N GLY A 91 -7.05 -4.55 3.17
CA GLY A 91 -6.63 -4.13 1.82
C GLY A 91 -5.11 -4.07 1.66
N THR A 92 -4.40 -3.61 2.69
CA THR A 92 -2.94 -3.61 2.71
C THR A 92 -2.39 -5.05 2.64
N LEU A 93 -2.91 -5.96 3.47
CA LEU A 93 -2.49 -7.36 3.46
C LEU A 93 -2.82 -8.06 2.14
N ALA A 94 -3.96 -7.77 1.52
CA ALA A 94 -4.34 -8.32 0.22
C ALA A 94 -3.36 -7.89 -0.88
N SER A 95 -2.99 -6.61 -0.93
CA SER A 95 -1.99 -6.08 -1.87
C SER A 95 -0.62 -6.74 -1.67
N TYR A 96 -0.20 -6.90 -0.41
CA TYR A 96 1.09 -7.50 -0.07
C TYR A 96 1.12 -9.00 -0.39
N LEU A 97 0.01 -9.70 -0.20
CA LEU A 97 -0.11 -11.10 -0.60
C LEU A 97 0.03 -11.27 -2.12
N SER A 98 -0.66 -10.43 -2.89
CA SER A 98 -0.53 -10.43 -4.35
C SER A 98 0.90 -10.16 -4.82
N ALA A 99 1.57 -9.20 -4.19
CA ALA A 99 2.97 -8.86 -4.48
C ALA A 99 3.93 -10.01 -4.11
N THR A 100 3.67 -10.69 -2.99
CA THR A 100 4.44 -11.86 -2.56
C THR A 100 4.33 -13.01 -3.56
N LEU A 101 3.11 -13.30 -4.02
CA LEU A 101 2.87 -14.33 -5.04
C LEU A 101 3.62 -14.02 -6.34
N ALA A 102 3.58 -12.78 -6.82
CA ALA A 102 4.34 -12.37 -7.99
C ALA A 102 5.87 -12.52 -7.77
N GLY A 103 6.35 -12.19 -6.58
CA GLY A 103 7.76 -12.37 -6.22
C GLY A 103 8.21 -13.83 -6.13
N ILE A 104 7.30 -14.76 -5.84
CA ILE A 104 7.57 -16.20 -5.82
C ILE A 104 7.64 -16.77 -7.24
N LEU A 105 6.79 -16.24 -8.14
CA LEU A 105 6.71 -16.70 -9.54
C LEU A 105 7.87 -16.21 -10.42
N MET A 106 8.68 -15.31 -9.92
CA MET A 106 9.92 -14.86 -10.58
C MET A 106 11.10 -15.72 -10.19
#